data_b964b147bdc096c852ada7d749c26935
#
_entry.id   b964b147bdc096c852ada7d749c26935
#
_cell.length_a   1.000
_cell.length_b   1.000
_cell.length_c   1.000
_cell.angle_alpha   90.00
_cell.angle_beta   90.00
_cell.angle_gamma   90.00
#
_symmetry.space_group_name_H-M   'P 1'
#
loop_
_entity.id
_entity.type
_entity.pdbx_description
1 polymer ?
#
loop_
_entity_poly.entity_id
_entity_poly.type
_entity_poly.pdbx_seq_one_letter_code
_entity_poly.pdbx_strand_id
1 'polypeptide(L)'
;MTSAPATVPWDRRFRHGLRTYRAWVADFVLAVGVLLTVLALGFFTPLGSSWPFTAINNATNTPSANYNLLFVVIGPIVIIAGAYLAGSYYVARRKFEHLMVTKSKAEFLRNIPELEDLLWELTPADEVRYEQKKVELRVRR
;
A
#
# COMPACT_ATOMS: atom_id res chain seq x y z
N MET A 1 43.07 3.81 -12.12
CA MET A 1 41.80 4.49 -12.47
C MET A 1 40.73 3.97 -11.56
N THR A 2 40.47 4.66 -10.47
CA THR A 2 39.42 4.32 -9.50
C THR A 2 38.10 4.87 -10.01
N SER A 3 37.24 3.98 -10.49
CA SER A 3 35.86 4.37 -10.87
C SER A 3 35.13 4.82 -9.62
N ALA A 4 34.71 6.08 -9.59
CA ALA A 4 33.87 6.62 -8.53
C ALA A 4 32.61 5.75 -8.40
N PRO A 5 32.17 5.43 -7.15
CA PRO A 5 30.95 4.66 -6.96
C PRO A 5 29.78 5.43 -7.58
N ALA A 6 29.08 4.79 -8.50
CA ALA A 6 27.90 5.36 -9.14
C ALA A 6 26.90 5.75 -8.04
N THR A 7 26.71 7.02 -7.83
CA THR A 7 25.75 7.56 -6.86
C THR A 7 24.36 7.12 -7.31
N VAL A 8 23.75 6.21 -6.54
CA VAL A 8 22.38 5.77 -6.80
C VAL A 8 21.47 7.01 -6.74
N PRO A 9 20.76 7.35 -7.83
CA PRO A 9 19.90 8.52 -7.86
C PRO A 9 18.94 8.51 -6.65
N TRP A 10 18.75 9.67 -6.03
CA TRP A 10 17.89 9.82 -4.85
C TRP A 10 16.46 9.30 -5.09
N ASP A 11 15.96 9.39 -6.32
CA ASP A 11 14.68 8.86 -6.77
C ASP A 11 14.55 7.34 -6.56
N ARG A 12 15.61 6.57 -6.85
CA ARG A 12 15.62 5.12 -6.57
C ARG A 12 15.61 4.81 -5.08
N ARG A 13 16.31 5.59 -4.24
CA ARG A 13 16.31 5.40 -2.79
C ARG A 13 14.94 5.72 -2.19
N PHE A 14 14.29 6.78 -2.67
CA PHE A 14 12.97 7.18 -2.22
C PHE A 14 11.91 6.14 -2.62
N ARG A 15 11.91 5.69 -3.85
CA ARG A 15 11.01 4.62 -4.33
C ARG A 15 11.22 3.31 -3.57
N HIS A 16 12.47 2.95 -3.29
CA HIS A 16 12.79 1.75 -2.51
C HIS A 16 12.26 1.83 -1.07
N GLY A 17 12.40 2.98 -0.43
CA GLY A 17 11.83 3.23 0.90
C GLY A 17 10.30 3.12 0.90
N LEU A 18 9.62 3.76 -0.06
CA LEU A 18 8.17 3.68 -0.19
C LEU A 18 7.68 2.25 -0.45
N ARG A 19 8.40 1.44 -1.24
CA ARG A 19 8.06 0.03 -1.49
C ARG A 19 8.09 -0.80 -0.22
N THR A 20 9.05 -0.55 0.67
CA THR A 20 9.17 -1.27 1.95
C THR A 20 7.94 -1.08 2.83
N TYR A 21 7.38 0.14 2.83
CA TYR A 21 6.24 0.49 3.67
C TYR A 21 4.90 0.46 2.94
N ARG A 22 4.86 0.06 1.66
CA ARG A 22 3.66 0.14 0.82
C ARG A 22 2.44 -0.54 1.44
N ALA A 23 2.61 -1.75 1.98
CA ALA A 23 1.53 -2.47 2.65
C ALA A 23 1.00 -1.70 3.86
N TRP A 24 1.90 -1.25 4.73
CA TRP A 24 1.55 -0.48 5.92
C TRP A 24 0.87 0.85 5.59
N VAL A 25 1.36 1.55 4.56
CA VAL A 25 0.75 2.80 4.10
C VAL A 25 -0.65 2.55 3.56
N ALA A 26 -0.86 1.49 2.77
CA ALA A 26 -2.16 1.14 2.22
C ALA A 26 -3.17 0.81 3.33
N ASP A 27 -2.77 -0.03 4.29
CA ASP A 27 -3.61 -0.41 5.43
C ASP A 27 -3.89 0.80 6.34
N PHE A 28 -2.91 1.67 6.56
CA PHE A 28 -3.07 2.90 7.32
C PHE A 28 -4.06 3.86 6.65
N VAL A 29 -3.92 4.11 5.35
CA VAL A 29 -4.83 4.96 4.58
C VAL A 29 -6.25 4.41 4.63
N LEU A 30 -6.41 3.09 4.48
CA LEU A 30 -7.72 2.44 4.59
C LEU A 30 -8.33 2.64 5.98
N ALA A 31 -7.55 2.41 7.04
CA ALA A 31 -8.01 2.58 8.42
C ALA A 31 -8.43 4.03 8.72
N VAL A 32 -7.65 5.01 8.24
CA VAL A 32 -7.99 6.44 8.36
C VAL A 32 -9.30 6.75 7.62
N GLY A 33 -9.47 6.24 6.40
CA GLY A 33 -10.71 6.42 5.63
C GLY A 33 -11.93 5.86 6.35
N VAL A 34 -11.82 4.64 6.91
CA VAL A 34 -12.88 4.02 7.72
C VAL A 34 -13.18 4.87 8.95
N LEU A 35 -12.15 5.30 9.68
CA LEU A 35 -12.31 6.15 10.87
C LEU A 35 -13.05 7.45 10.54
N LEU A 36 -12.65 8.17 9.49
CA LEU A 36 -13.30 9.40 9.05
C LEU A 36 -14.77 9.16 8.67
N THR A 37 -15.07 8.06 7.98
CA THR A 37 -16.43 7.70 7.60
C THR A 37 -17.28 7.35 8.81
N VAL A 38 -16.75 6.59 9.77
CA VAL A 38 -17.46 6.27 11.02
C VAL A 38 -17.75 7.53 11.83
N LEU A 39 -16.78 8.44 11.93
CA LEU A 39 -16.99 9.75 12.60
C LEU A 39 -18.08 10.56 11.88
N ALA A 40 -18.02 10.62 10.55
CA ALA A 40 -19.02 11.31 9.75
C ALA A 40 -20.43 10.76 10.00
N LEU A 41 -20.61 9.46 9.92
CA LEU A 41 -21.89 8.79 10.19
C LEU A 41 -22.33 8.99 11.63
N GLY A 42 -21.41 8.97 12.60
CA GLY A 42 -21.70 9.22 14.01
C GLY A 42 -22.32 10.61 14.26
N PHE A 43 -21.86 11.65 13.53
CA PHE A 43 -22.40 13.00 13.67
C PHE A 43 -23.85 13.15 13.18
N PHE A 44 -24.27 12.34 12.21
CA PHE A 44 -25.62 12.36 11.63
C PHE A 44 -26.60 11.37 12.27
N THR A 45 -26.17 10.66 13.31
CA THR A 45 -26.99 9.71 14.07
C THR A 45 -27.21 10.22 15.50
N PRO A 46 -28.13 9.63 16.27
CA PRO A 46 -28.30 9.94 17.69
C PRO A 46 -27.00 9.74 18.53
N LEU A 47 -26.03 8.98 18.02
CA LEU A 47 -24.72 8.81 18.65
C LEU A 47 -23.91 10.10 18.68
N GLY A 48 -24.18 11.05 17.78
CA GLY A 48 -23.52 12.36 17.73
C GLY A 48 -23.69 13.21 19.00
N SER A 49 -24.71 12.92 19.82
CA SER A 49 -24.94 13.54 21.14
C SER A 49 -24.16 12.87 22.28
N SER A 50 -23.53 11.72 22.05
CA SER A 50 -22.78 10.98 23.05
C SER A 50 -21.28 11.23 22.97
N TRP A 51 -20.56 11.01 24.08
CA TRP A 51 -19.10 11.00 24.07
C TRP A 51 -18.61 9.73 23.33
N PRO A 52 -17.59 9.78 22.45
CA PRO A 52 -16.67 10.90 22.17
C PRO A 52 -17.10 11.85 21.02
N PHE A 53 -18.21 11.59 20.35
CA PHE A 53 -18.63 12.35 19.18
C PHE A 53 -18.87 13.82 19.48
N THR A 54 -19.49 14.14 20.64
CA THR A 54 -19.70 15.53 21.07
C THR A 54 -18.39 16.29 21.26
N ALA A 55 -17.36 15.64 21.84
CA ALA A 55 -16.07 16.26 22.04
C ALA A 55 -15.38 16.57 20.68
N ILE A 56 -15.40 15.62 19.74
CA ILE A 56 -14.85 15.79 18.41
C ILE A 56 -15.63 16.84 17.62
N ASN A 57 -16.95 16.78 17.67
CA ASN A 57 -17.82 17.75 17.01
C ASN A 57 -17.55 19.19 17.49
N ASN A 58 -17.40 19.39 18.79
CA ASN A 58 -17.08 20.70 19.36
C ASN A 58 -15.68 21.19 19.00
N ALA A 59 -14.73 20.25 18.80
CA ALA A 59 -13.38 20.57 18.36
C ALA A 59 -13.28 20.89 16.87
N THR A 60 -14.14 20.29 16.03
CA THR A 60 -14.08 20.41 14.57
C THR A 60 -15.03 21.45 14.00
N ASN A 61 -16.09 21.84 14.74
CA ASN A 61 -17.04 22.85 14.30
C ASN A 61 -16.78 24.19 15.00
N THR A 62 -16.70 25.22 14.20
CA THR A 62 -16.69 26.61 14.66
C THR A 62 -18.02 27.28 14.24
N PRO A 63 -18.41 28.43 14.85
CA PRO A 63 -19.61 29.17 14.44
C PRO A 63 -19.64 29.53 12.95
N SER A 64 -18.49 29.58 12.30
CA SER A 64 -18.31 29.96 10.89
C SER A 64 -18.09 28.80 9.94
N ALA A 65 -17.82 27.56 10.42
CA ALA A 65 -17.48 26.42 9.56
C ALA A 65 -17.94 25.08 10.17
N ASN A 66 -18.64 24.30 9.36
CA ASN A 66 -19.04 22.94 9.69
C ASN A 66 -18.17 21.93 8.91
N TYR A 67 -17.13 21.42 9.56
CA TYR A 67 -16.20 20.46 8.95
C TYR A 67 -16.76 19.03 8.89
N ASN A 68 -17.88 18.72 9.52
CA ASN A 68 -18.49 17.39 9.49
C ASN A 68 -18.88 16.96 8.08
N LEU A 69 -19.36 17.91 7.26
CA LEU A 69 -19.66 17.64 5.84
C LEU A 69 -18.40 17.24 5.05
N LEU A 70 -17.27 17.80 5.42
CA LEU A 70 -15.99 17.45 4.79
C LEU A 70 -15.62 15.97 5.04
N PHE A 71 -15.85 15.46 6.24
CA PHE A 71 -15.59 14.05 6.58
C PHE A 71 -16.50 13.09 5.81
N VAL A 72 -17.77 13.48 5.54
CA VAL A 72 -18.70 12.68 4.72
C VAL A 72 -18.19 12.50 3.29
N VAL A 73 -17.51 13.51 2.74
CA VAL A 73 -16.99 13.46 1.37
C VAL A 73 -15.60 12.81 1.34
N ILE A 74 -14.69 13.24 2.21
CA ILE A 74 -13.31 12.78 2.21
C ILE A 74 -13.19 11.32 2.67
N GLY A 75 -13.96 10.91 3.68
CA GLY A 75 -13.91 9.56 4.22
C GLY A 75 -14.05 8.47 3.14
N PRO A 76 -15.14 8.44 2.37
CA PRO A 76 -15.33 7.47 1.28
C PRO A 76 -14.25 7.54 0.20
N ILE A 77 -13.77 8.72 -0.16
CA ILE A 77 -12.69 8.88 -1.15
C ILE A 77 -11.40 8.24 -0.65
N VAL A 78 -11.06 8.46 0.63
CA VAL A 78 -9.88 7.87 1.26
C VAL A 78 -10.02 6.34 1.39
N ILE A 79 -11.23 5.82 1.68
CA ILE A 79 -11.49 4.38 1.66
C ILE A 79 -11.23 3.78 0.28
N ILE A 80 -11.77 4.38 -0.77
CA ILE A 80 -11.60 3.90 -2.15
C ILE A 80 -10.11 3.89 -2.52
N ALA A 81 -9.39 4.97 -2.23
CA ALA A 81 -7.96 5.05 -2.48
C ALA A 81 -7.17 4.00 -1.69
N GLY A 82 -7.46 3.83 -0.39
CA GLY A 82 -6.83 2.83 0.47
C GLY A 82 -7.13 1.41 0.01
N ALA A 83 -8.38 1.11 -0.35
CA ALA A 83 -8.80 -0.20 -0.87
C ALA A 83 -8.11 -0.53 -2.20
N TYR A 84 -7.96 0.45 -3.09
CA TYR A 84 -7.23 0.27 -4.35
C TYR A 84 -5.75 -0.03 -4.10
N LEU A 85 -5.09 0.73 -3.23
CA LEU A 85 -3.68 0.53 -2.88
C LEU A 85 -3.44 -0.84 -2.20
N ALA A 86 -4.29 -1.21 -1.24
CA ALA A 86 -4.21 -2.49 -0.56
C ALA A 86 -4.51 -3.64 -1.53
N GLY A 87 -5.59 -3.52 -2.31
CA GLY A 87 -6.01 -4.54 -3.28
C GLY A 87 -4.93 -4.83 -4.32
N SER A 88 -4.33 -3.79 -4.92
CA SER A 88 -3.24 -3.96 -5.90
C SER A 88 -2.05 -4.71 -5.30
N TYR A 89 -1.64 -4.34 -4.08
CA TYR A 89 -0.54 -5.02 -3.39
C TYR A 89 -0.84 -6.50 -3.09
N TYR A 90 -2.01 -6.80 -2.51
CA TYR A 90 -2.36 -8.19 -2.15
C TYR A 90 -2.57 -9.08 -3.38
N VAL A 91 -3.13 -8.54 -4.47
CA VAL A 91 -3.28 -9.28 -5.75
C VAL A 91 -1.90 -9.56 -6.34
N ALA A 92 -1.01 -8.57 -6.41
CA ALA A 92 0.35 -8.74 -6.91
C ALA A 92 1.12 -9.78 -6.09
N ARG A 93 1.03 -9.71 -4.76
CA ARG A 93 1.68 -10.66 -3.84
C ARG A 93 1.16 -12.08 -4.05
N ARG A 94 -0.16 -12.27 -4.14
CA ARG A 94 -0.75 -13.60 -4.36
C ARG A 94 -0.30 -14.21 -5.69
N LYS A 95 -0.28 -13.40 -6.77
CA LYS A 95 0.24 -13.84 -8.07
C LYS A 95 1.71 -14.23 -7.99
N PHE A 96 2.53 -13.40 -7.36
CA PHE A 96 3.95 -13.65 -7.17
C PHE A 96 4.19 -14.97 -6.41
N GLU A 97 3.50 -15.19 -5.30
CA GLU A 97 3.63 -16.43 -4.52
C GLU A 97 3.22 -17.65 -5.36
N HIS A 98 2.15 -17.55 -6.15
CA HIS A 98 1.71 -18.63 -7.04
C HIS A 98 2.77 -18.97 -8.10
N LEU A 99 3.37 -17.96 -8.73
CA LEU A 99 4.41 -18.16 -9.75
C LEU A 99 5.73 -18.68 -9.15
N MET A 100 6.03 -18.33 -7.89
CA MET A 100 7.23 -18.77 -7.18
C MET A 100 7.19 -20.23 -6.71
N VAL A 101 6.01 -20.87 -6.61
CA VAL A 101 5.86 -22.28 -6.21
C VAL A 101 6.39 -23.22 -7.28
N THR A 102 6.53 -22.78 -8.52
CA THR A 102 7.03 -23.57 -9.64
C THR A 102 8.40 -24.20 -9.34
N LYS A 103 8.50 -25.50 -9.59
CA LYS A 103 9.76 -26.30 -9.48
C LYS A 103 10.44 -26.51 -10.84
N SER A 104 9.75 -26.23 -11.93
CA SER A 104 10.26 -26.40 -13.29
C SER A 104 11.03 -25.18 -13.75
N LYS A 105 12.30 -25.36 -14.14
CA LYS A 105 13.12 -24.29 -14.73
C LYS A 105 12.48 -23.68 -15.98
N ALA A 106 11.91 -24.52 -16.86
CA ALA A 106 11.30 -24.06 -18.11
C ALA A 106 10.08 -23.18 -17.86
N GLU A 107 9.25 -23.55 -16.91
CA GLU A 107 8.08 -22.78 -16.51
C GLU A 107 8.47 -21.47 -15.83
N PHE A 108 9.46 -21.50 -14.94
CA PHE A 108 10.00 -20.31 -14.30
C PHE A 108 10.54 -19.32 -15.34
N LEU A 109 11.32 -19.78 -16.33
CA LEU A 109 11.85 -18.94 -17.41
C LEU A 109 10.74 -18.26 -18.22
N ARG A 110 9.63 -18.97 -18.47
CA ARG A 110 8.47 -18.41 -19.19
C ARG A 110 7.79 -17.32 -18.38
N ASN A 111 7.81 -17.42 -17.06
CA ASN A 111 7.12 -16.49 -16.15
C ASN A 111 8.02 -15.33 -15.69
N ILE A 112 9.31 -15.28 -16.07
CA ILE A 112 10.24 -14.20 -15.69
C ILE A 112 9.67 -12.81 -16.01
N PRO A 113 9.16 -12.50 -17.20
CA PRO A 113 8.66 -11.17 -17.50
C PRO A 113 7.53 -10.75 -16.55
N GLU A 114 6.61 -11.64 -16.27
CA GLU A 114 5.49 -11.37 -15.35
C GLU A 114 5.98 -11.21 -13.90
N LEU A 115 6.95 -12.03 -13.48
CA LEU A 115 7.56 -11.89 -12.15
C LEU A 115 8.30 -10.57 -11.99
N GLU A 116 9.05 -10.13 -13.00
CA GLU A 116 9.76 -8.85 -12.99
C GLU A 116 8.80 -7.67 -12.93
N ASP A 117 7.67 -7.72 -13.64
CA ASP A 117 6.62 -6.72 -13.56
C ASP A 117 5.99 -6.66 -12.17
N LEU A 118 5.69 -7.81 -11.57
CA LEU A 118 5.13 -7.88 -10.21
C LEU A 118 6.09 -7.34 -9.15
N LEU A 119 7.42 -7.52 -9.32
CA LEU A 119 8.41 -7.02 -8.37
C LEU A 119 8.38 -5.49 -8.21
N TRP A 120 7.90 -4.74 -9.21
CA TRP A 120 7.73 -3.30 -9.08
C TRP A 120 6.63 -2.91 -8.08
N GLU A 121 5.68 -3.80 -7.86
CA GLU A 121 4.57 -3.59 -6.92
C GLU A 121 4.85 -4.19 -5.53
N LEU A 122 5.85 -5.06 -5.40
CA LEU A 122 6.17 -5.82 -4.20
C LEU A 122 7.30 -5.19 -3.37
N THR A 123 7.58 -5.81 -2.22
CA THR A 123 8.61 -5.35 -1.30
C THR A 123 10.02 -5.78 -1.75
N PRO A 124 11.08 -5.10 -1.27
CA PRO A 124 12.46 -5.53 -1.54
C PRO A 124 12.78 -6.93 -1.03
N ALA A 125 12.08 -7.40 0.01
CA ALA A 125 12.24 -8.77 0.51
C ALA A 125 11.80 -9.82 -0.53
N ASP A 126 10.75 -9.52 -1.31
CA ASP A 126 10.28 -10.41 -2.38
C ASP A 126 11.28 -10.45 -3.55
N GLU A 127 11.98 -9.34 -3.81
CA GLU A 127 13.07 -9.28 -4.79
C GLU A 127 14.24 -10.20 -4.40
N VAL A 128 14.62 -10.22 -3.13
CA VAL A 128 15.64 -11.14 -2.61
C VAL A 128 15.20 -12.61 -2.79
N ARG A 129 13.94 -12.92 -2.48
CA ARG A 129 13.37 -14.28 -2.68
C ARG A 129 13.40 -14.69 -4.16
N TYR A 130 13.08 -13.77 -5.06
CA TYR A 130 13.13 -13.99 -6.50
C TYR A 130 14.56 -14.31 -6.98
N GLU A 131 15.55 -13.53 -6.55
CA GLU A 131 16.95 -13.78 -6.91
C GLU A 131 17.46 -15.11 -6.32
N GLN A 132 17.08 -15.45 -5.09
CA GLN A 132 17.38 -16.76 -4.50
C GLN A 132 16.81 -17.91 -5.35
N LYS A 133 15.58 -17.78 -5.83
CA LYS A 133 14.92 -18.78 -6.69
C LYS A 133 15.62 -18.93 -8.04
N LYS A 134 16.10 -17.84 -8.63
CA LYS A 134 16.93 -17.88 -9.85
C LYS A 134 18.20 -18.68 -9.65
N VAL A 135 18.88 -18.47 -8.52
CA VAL A 135 20.09 -19.21 -8.16
C VAL A 135 19.76 -20.70 -7.95
N GLU A 136 18.69 -21.02 -7.21
CA GLU A 136 18.24 -22.39 -6.97
C GLU A 136 18.00 -23.17 -8.29
N LEU A 137 17.30 -22.53 -9.23
CA LEU A 137 16.98 -23.12 -10.54
C LEU A 137 18.13 -23.01 -11.56
N ARG A 138 19.31 -22.50 -11.15
CA ARG A 138 20.47 -22.27 -12.02
C ARG A 138 20.12 -21.50 -13.30
N VAL A 139 19.28 -20.47 -13.16
CA VAL A 139 18.96 -19.55 -14.23
C VAL A 139 20.10 -18.55 -14.35
N ARG A 140 20.95 -18.71 -15.38
CA ARG A 140 21.97 -17.71 -15.72
C ARG A 140 21.32 -16.58 -16.55
N ARG A 141 21.71 -15.35 -16.24
CA ARG A 141 21.49 -14.23 -17.16
C ARG A 141 22.33 -14.41 -18.42
#